data_38f8246de8c9daf491c5b885514a4392
#
_entry.id   38f8246de8c9daf491c5b885514a4392
#
_cell.length_a   1.000
_cell.length_b   1.000
_cell.length_c   1.000
_cell.angle_alpha   90.00
_cell.angle_beta   90.00
_cell.angle_gamma   90.00
#
_symmetry.space_group_name_H-M   'P 1'
#
loop_
_entity.id
_entity.type
_entity.pdbx_description
1 polymer ?
#
loop_
_entity_poly.entity_id
_entity_poly.type
_entity_poly.pdbx_seq_one_letter_code
_entity_poly.pdbx_strand_id
1 'polypeptide(L)'
;MTDSIRITNAKGLYLEGIRDGNMKEALDKYTGDRYTQHSTGVGDGAEGFLAFFEPFVERNPKRDIDIVRIFEDGRWVFCNAYQTLNDGAAEWVTMDMFFTDADGLILEHWDAIAAYKWPTKSGRSMVDGPTEIEDLDKTDANKVLIQGFVDDILIGGQNDKITDYISTTQYDQHNPDVGDGLDGFGVFLGEMAASGRTMEYVKVHRLIGQGNFVVIFSEVKMDGHDLAFFDIFRLKDGKIVEHWDVQEQIGPKDTWNNSGKF
;
A
#
# COMPACT_ATOMS: atom_id res chain seq x y z
N MET A 1 12.31 -15.99 -11.16
CA MET A 1 11.64 -15.54 -12.41
C MET A 1 12.19 -14.17 -12.78
N THR A 2 12.28 -13.81 -14.03
CA THR A 2 12.61 -12.44 -14.45
C THR A 2 11.37 -11.57 -14.26
N ASP A 3 11.56 -10.34 -13.78
CA ASP A 3 10.47 -9.37 -13.67
C ASP A 3 9.78 -9.15 -15.02
N SER A 4 8.48 -8.95 -15.00
CA SER A 4 7.73 -8.51 -16.18
C SER A 4 8.13 -7.09 -16.55
N ILE A 5 7.77 -6.65 -17.75
CA ILE A 5 8.03 -5.27 -18.18
C ILE A 5 7.34 -4.24 -17.25
N ARG A 6 6.13 -4.54 -16.75
CA ARG A 6 5.39 -3.67 -15.83
C ARG A 6 6.10 -3.51 -14.50
N ILE A 7 6.53 -4.62 -13.89
CA ILE A 7 7.32 -4.62 -12.66
C ILE A 7 8.64 -3.89 -12.88
N THR A 8 9.32 -4.14 -14.01
CA THR A 8 10.57 -3.45 -14.36
C THR A 8 10.37 -1.94 -14.45
N ASN A 9 9.29 -1.48 -15.09
CA ASN A 9 9.02 -0.05 -15.24
C ASN A 9 8.65 0.61 -13.89
N ALA A 10 7.85 -0.04 -13.06
CA ALA A 10 7.54 0.47 -11.72
C ALA A 10 8.79 0.58 -10.83
N LYS A 11 9.64 -0.47 -10.81
CA LYS A 11 10.93 -0.44 -10.13
C LYS A 11 11.84 0.66 -10.67
N GLY A 12 11.89 0.82 -11.99
CA GLY A 12 12.74 1.81 -12.65
C GLY A 12 12.35 3.23 -12.27
N LEU A 13 11.06 3.57 -12.26
CA LEU A 13 10.60 4.89 -11.85
C LEU A 13 11.01 5.21 -10.40
N TYR A 14 10.90 4.23 -9.50
CA TYR A 14 11.30 4.38 -8.10
C TYR A 14 12.81 4.45 -7.90
N LEU A 15 13.55 3.49 -8.45
CA LEU A 15 14.97 3.33 -8.17
C LEU A 15 15.83 4.28 -9.01
N GLU A 16 15.66 4.27 -10.33
CA GLU A 16 16.43 5.17 -11.22
C GLU A 16 15.93 6.62 -11.08
N GLY A 17 14.60 6.82 -11.01
CA GLY A 17 14.01 8.15 -10.93
C GLY A 17 14.21 8.81 -9.56
N ILE A 18 13.61 8.24 -8.51
CA ILE A 18 13.58 8.90 -7.19
C ILE A 18 14.84 8.63 -6.39
N ARG A 19 15.25 7.36 -6.24
CA ARG A 19 16.44 7.02 -5.44
C ARG A 19 17.70 7.60 -6.05
N ASP A 20 17.94 7.37 -7.33
CA ASP A 20 19.19 7.77 -8.02
C ASP A 20 19.13 9.22 -8.52
N GLY A 21 17.94 9.82 -8.61
CA GLY A 21 17.72 11.22 -8.99
C GLY A 21 17.67 11.47 -10.50
N ASN A 22 17.56 10.42 -11.33
CA ASN A 22 17.46 10.52 -12.80
C ASN A 22 15.99 10.64 -13.24
N MET A 23 15.24 11.56 -12.62
CA MET A 23 13.78 11.63 -12.71
C MET A 23 13.25 11.83 -14.11
N LYS A 24 13.88 12.74 -14.88
CA LYS A 24 13.43 13.05 -16.24
C LYS A 24 13.60 11.84 -17.16
N GLU A 25 14.76 11.23 -17.13
CA GLU A 25 15.06 10.03 -17.91
C GLU A 25 14.16 8.85 -17.52
N ALA A 26 13.86 8.70 -16.24
CA ALA A 26 12.98 7.68 -15.73
C ALA A 26 11.52 7.92 -16.18
N LEU A 27 11.03 9.15 -16.14
CA LEU A 27 9.71 9.51 -16.67
C LEU A 27 9.61 9.20 -18.17
N ASP A 28 10.57 9.67 -18.97
CA ASP A 28 10.62 9.46 -20.41
C ASP A 28 10.66 7.94 -20.77
N LYS A 29 11.27 7.12 -19.93
CA LYS A 29 11.47 5.69 -20.15
C LYS A 29 10.33 4.81 -19.67
N TYR A 30 9.69 5.16 -18.55
CA TYR A 30 8.80 4.27 -17.80
C TYR A 30 7.34 4.72 -17.78
N THR A 31 7.03 5.97 -18.18
CA THR A 31 5.64 6.45 -18.25
C THR A 31 5.13 6.52 -19.69
N GLY A 32 3.80 6.40 -19.85
CA GLY A 32 3.15 6.45 -21.16
C GLY A 32 2.77 7.86 -21.61
N ASP A 33 1.78 7.93 -22.50
CA ASP A 33 1.29 9.17 -23.11
C ASP A 33 0.60 10.12 -22.12
N ARG A 34 0.26 9.63 -20.93
CA ARG A 34 -0.23 10.39 -19.78
C ARG A 34 0.40 9.85 -18.50
N TYR A 35 0.47 10.66 -17.48
CA TYR A 35 0.85 10.26 -16.14
C TYR A 35 -0.05 11.00 -15.13
N THR A 36 -1.16 10.35 -14.74
CA THR A 36 -2.09 10.90 -13.76
C THR A 36 -1.61 10.55 -12.37
N GLN A 37 -1.55 11.56 -11.50
CA GLN A 37 -1.07 11.43 -10.14
C GLN A 37 -2.23 11.50 -9.14
N HIS A 38 -2.26 10.54 -8.19
CA HIS A 38 -3.25 10.50 -7.12
C HIS A 38 -2.65 10.72 -5.72
N SER A 39 -1.33 10.93 -5.62
CA SER A 39 -0.72 11.54 -4.44
C SER A 39 -1.08 13.02 -4.44
N THR A 40 -1.94 13.45 -3.50
CA THR A 40 -2.57 14.78 -3.57
C THR A 40 -1.60 15.95 -3.52
N GLY A 41 -0.40 15.74 -2.98
CA GLY A 41 0.68 16.72 -2.94
C GLY A 41 1.47 16.87 -4.25
N VAL A 42 1.31 15.94 -5.21
CA VAL A 42 2.06 15.88 -6.47
C VAL A 42 1.16 16.25 -7.64
N GLY A 43 1.60 17.13 -8.51
CA GLY A 43 0.84 17.51 -9.71
C GLY A 43 0.86 16.42 -10.78
N ASP A 44 -0.11 16.48 -11.71
CA ASP A 44 -0.21 15.58 -12.85
C ASP A 44 0.92 15.77 -13.85
N GLY A 45 1.26 14.68 -14.55
CA GLY A 45 2.23 14.66 -15.63
C GLY A 45 3.68 14.79 -15.17
N ALA A 46 4.58 14.79 -16.14
CA ALA A 46 6.01 14.90 -15.88
C ALA A 46 6.37 16.23 -15.18
N GLU A 47 5.73 17.33 -15.54
CA GLU A 47 5.98 18.64 -14.91
C GLU A 47 5.61 18.62 -13.44
N GLY A 48 4.43 18.07 -13.08
CA GLY A 48 3.99 17.98 -11.69
C GLY A 48 4.88 17.07 -10.86
N PHE A 49 5.30 15.95 -11.42
CA PHE A 49 6.25 15.05 -10.78
C PHE A 49 7.59 15.73 -10.51
N LEU A 50 8.20 16.37 -11.51
CA LEU A 50 9.48 17.06 -11.37
C LEU A 50 9.40 18.22 -10.38
N ALA A 51 8.34 19.02 -10.44
CA ALA A 51 8.15 20.14 -9.51
C ALA A 51 8.12 19.69 -8.03
N PHE A 52 7.64 18.48 -7.75
CA PHE A 52 7.63 17.90 -6.40
C PHE A 52 8.97 17.23 -6.05
N PHE A 53 9.48 16.37 -6.94
CA PHE A 53 10.60 15.50 -6.60
C PHE A 53 11.98 16.16 -6.75
N GLU A 54 12.17 17.16 -7.62
CA GLU A 54 13.46 17.88 -7.70
C GLU A 54 13.83 18.52 -6.36
N PRO A 55 12.95 19.35 -5.72
CA PRO A 55 13.26 19.90 -4.40
C PRO A 55 13.36 18.82 -3.31
N PHE A 56 12.60 17.71 -3.45
CA PHE A 56 12.69 16.58 -2.50
C PHE A 56 14.08 15.93 -2.54
N VAL A 57 14.60 15.65 -3.73
CA VAL A 57 15.92 15.05 -3.93
C VAL A 57 17.04 15.97 -3.44
N GLU A 58 16.93 17.29 -3.69
CA GLU A 58 17.89 18.28 -3.19
C GLU A 58 17.94 18.33 -1.65
N ARG A 59 16.78 18.28 -0.98
CA ARG A 59 16.71 18.27 0.49
C ARG A 59 17.16 16.94 1.09
N ASN A 60 17.07 15.85 0.33
CA ASN A 60 17.41 14.51 0.78
C ASN A 60 18.51 13.88 -0.08
N PRO A 61 19.76 14.42 -0.01
CA PRO A 61 20.88 13.97 -0.84
C PRO A 61 21.29 12.52 -0.54
N LYS A 62 21.03 12.05 0.66
CA LYS A 62 21.22 10.65 1.07
C LYS A 62 19.85 10.02 1.23
N ARG A 63 19.48 9.17 0.30
CA ARG A 63 18.21 8.46 0.32
C ARG A 63 18.41 7.05 -0.22
N ASP A 64 17.69 6.12 0.35
CA ASP A 64 17.64 4.74 -0.13
C ASP A 64 16.18 4.29 -0.19
N ILE A 65 15.90 3.41 -1.14
CA ILE A 65 14.57 2.82 -1.35
C ILE A 65 14.77 1.31 -1.52
N ASP A 66 14.23 0.56 -0.58
CA ASP A 66 14.15 -0.90 -0.65
C ASP A 66 12.72 -1.30 -1.06
N ILE A 67 12.59 -1.92 -2.22
CA ILE A 67 11.31 -2.47 -2.70
C ILE A 67 11.15 -3.84 -2.02
N VAL A 68 10.31 -3.86 -0.99
CA VAL A 68 10.11 -5.02 -0.12
C VAL A 68 9.22 -6.06 -0.79
N ARG A 69 8.07 -5.63 -1.34
CA ARG A 69 7.12 -6.48 -2.06
C ARG A 69 6.68 -5.79 -3.33
N ILE A 70 6.63 -6.54 -4.42
CA ILE A 70 6.09 -6.05 -5.68
C ILE A 70 5.43 -7.21 -6.42
N PHE A 71 4.23 -6.96 -6.97
CA PHE A 71 3.52 -7.94 -7.78
C PHE A 71 2.56 -7.25 -8.77
N GLU A 72 2.04 -8.02 -9.72
CA GLU A 72 1.13 -7.52 -10.74
C GLU A 72 -0.16 -8.34 -10.85
N ASP A 73 -1.25 -7.66 -11.23
CA ASP A 73 -2.54 -8.26 -11.57
C ASP A 73 -3.07 -7.58 -12.84
N GLY A 74 -2.91 -8.26 -13.97
CA GLY A 74 -3.24 -7.70 -15.29
C GLY A 74 -2.40 -6.47 -15.63
N ARG A 75 -3.03 -5.30 -15.65
CA ARG A 75 -2.37 -4.01 -15.94
C ARG A 75 -1.98 -3.23 -14.67
N TRP A 76 -2.27 -3.77 -13.51
CA TRP A 76 -1.96 -3.17 -12.23
C TRP A 76 -0.64 -3.71 -11.67
N VAL A 77 0.15 -2.83 -11.09
CA VAL A 77 1.35 -3.19 -10.31
C VAL A 77 1.19 -2.62 -8.92
N PHE A 78 1.38 -3.43 -7.91
CA PHE A 78 1.49 -3.00 -6.52
C PHE A 78 2.95 -3.01 -6.09
N CYS A 79 3.36 -2.02 -5.30
CA CYS A 79 4.68 -1.88 -4.73
C CYS A 79 4.59 -1.47 -3.26
N ASN A 80 5.26 -2.22 -2.39
CA ASN A 80 5.49 -1.82 -1.01
C ASN A 80 6.98 -1.54 -0.82
N ALA A 81 7.34 -0.35 -0.37
CA ALA A 81 8.71 0.07 -0.22
C ALA A 81 9.00 0.62 1.18
N TYR A 82 10.24 0.43 1.61
CA TYR A 82 10.82 1.07 2.78
C TYR A 82 11.85 2.10 2.33
N GLN A 83 11.75 3.30 2.85
CA GLN A 83 12.57 4.43 2.45
C GLN A 83 13.32 5.00 3.64
N THR A 84 14.61 5.27 3.45
CA THR A 84 15.45 5.97 4.43
C THR A 84 16.01 7.25 3.84
N LEU A 85 15.92 8.32 4.61
CA LEU A 85 16.36 9.65 4.20
C LEU A 85 17.42 10.18 5.17
N ASN A 86 18.50 10.74 4.59
CA ASN A 86 19.53 11.47 5.33
C ASN A 86 20.10 10.69 6.54
N ASP A 87 20.59 9.46 6.26
CA ASP A 87 21.17 8.55 7.26
C ASP A 87 20.20 8.16 8.39
N GLY A 88 18.90 7.98 8.06
CA GLY A 88 17.87 7.60 9.02
C GLY A 88 17.25 8.79 9.77
N ALA A 89 17.45 10.03 9.32
CA ALA A 89 16.76 11.19 9.88
C ALA A 89 15.23 11.13 9.66
N ALA A 90 14.79 10.43 8.61
CA ALA A 90 13.41 10.01 8.41
C ALA A 90 13.38 8.62 7.79
N GLU A 91 12.39 7.82 8.21
CA GLU A 91 12.13 6.48 7.69
C GLU A 91 10.65 6.35 7.40
N TRP A 92 10.34 5.82 6.21
CA TRP A 92 8.95 5.79 5.71
C TRP A 92 8.64 4.43 5.12
N VAL A 93 7.36 4.05 5.23
CA VAL A 93 6.79 2.91 4.51
C VAL A 93 5.79 3.47 3.52
N THR A 94 5.92 3.06 2.26
CA THR A 94 4.99 3.43 1.22
C THR A 94 4.34 2.19 0.63
N MET A 95 3.09 2.33 0.23
CA MET A 95 2.36 1.38 -0.58
C MET A 95 1.82 2.12 -1.79
N ASP A 96 2.17 1.62 -2.95
CA ASP A 96 1.95 2.27 -4.24
C ASP A 96 1.23 1.34 -5.19
N MET A 97 0.40 1.90 -6.04
CA MET A 97 -0.29 1.19 -7.09
C MET A 97 -0.12 1.95 -8.41
N PHE A 98 0.27 1.23 -9.45
CA PHE A 98 0.44 1.76 -10.79
C PHE A 98 -0.53 1.09 -11.75
N PHE A 99 -1.16 1.88 -12.60
CA PHE A 99 -1.90 1.36 -13.75
C PHE A 99 -1.09 1.61 -15.01
N THR A 100 -0.95 0.57 -15.84
CA THR A 100 -0.08 0.59 -17.02
C THR A 100 -0.88 0.47 -18.31
N ASP A 101 -0.28 0.86 -19.45
CA ASP A 101 -0.80 0.56 -20.78
C ASP A 101 -0.53 -0.90 -21.21
N ALA A 102 -0.80 -1.21 -22.48
CA ALA A 102 -0.57 -2.55 -23.02
C ALA A 102 0.93 -2.92 -23.10
N ASP A 103 1.78 -1.93 -23.31
CA ASP A 103 3.23 -2.07 -23.42
C ASP A 103 3.95 -2.03 -22.05
N GLY A 104 3.17 -1.81 -20.98
CA GLY A 104 3.65 -1.80 -19.60
C GLY A 104 4.12 -0.44 -19.10
N LEU A 105 3.93 0.64 -19.87
CA LEU A 105 4.26 2.00 -19.46
C LEU A 105 3.22 2.51 -18.45
N ILE A 106 3.68 3.20 -17.41
CA ILE A 106 2.86 3.70 -16.32
C ILE A 106 2.00 4.86 -16.81
N LEU A 107 0.69 4.79 -16.56
CA LEU A 107 -0.30 5.81 -16.90
C LEU A 107 -0.85 6.55 -15.68
N GLU A 108 -0.95 5.86 -14.54
CA GLU A 108 -1.54 6.42 -13.32
C GLU A 108 -0.82 5.86 -12.09
N HIS A 109 -0.77 6.65 -11.03
CA HIS A 109 -0.12 6.30 -9.78
C HIS A 109 -0.95 6.73 -8.56
N TRP A 110 -1.12 5.82 -7.63
CA TRP A 110 -1.69 6.02 -6.29
C TRP A 110 -0.67 5.61 -5.24
N ASP A 111 -0.68 6.26 -4.11
CA ASP A 111 0.16 5.91 -2.98
C ASP A 111 -0.57 6.07 -1.63
N ALA A 112 0.02 5.57 -0.59
CA ALA A 112 -0.13 6.01 0.79
C ALA A 112 1.22 5.90 1.47
N ILE A 113 1.53 6.90 2.31
CA ILE A 113 2.84 7.06 2.96
C ILE A 113 2.64 7.20 4.47
N ALA A 114 3.35 6.39 5.25
CA ALA A 114 3.39 6.51 6.70
C ALA A 114 4.82 6.53 7.22
N ALA A 115 5.03 7.22 8.35
CA ALA A 115 6.30 7.12 9.06
C ALA A 115 6.51 5.69 9.56
N TYR A 116 7.71 5.15 9.37
CA TYR A 116 8.08 3.88 9.97
C TYR A 116 8.09 3.98 11.50
N LYS A 117 7.45 3.04 12.16
CA LYS A 117 7.37 2.98 13.63
C LYS A 117 7.99 1.70 14.14
N TRP A 118 8.80 1.85 15.19
CA TRP A 118 9.42 0.75 15.89
C TRP A 118 9.62 1.11 17.37
N PRO A 119 9.36 0.21 18.32
CA PRO A 119 8.76 -1.11 18.15
C PRO A 119 7.26 -1.06 17.88
N THR A 120 6.72 -2.09 17.21
CA THR A 120 5.29 -2.30 17.03
C THR A 120 4.70 -3.08 18.22
N LYS A 121 3.37 -3.11 18.36
CA LYS A 121 2.72 -3.90 19.42
C LYS A 121 2.91 -5.42 19.26
N SER A 122 2.99 -5.91 18.02
CA SER A 122 3.26 -7.32 17.72
C SER A 122 4.72 -7.72 17.91
N GLY A 123 5.64 -6.74 17.91
CA GLY A 123 7.08 -6.97 17.85
C GLY A 123 7.61 -7.31 16.45
N ARG A 124 6.73 -7.25 15.42
CA ARG A 124 7.11 -7.40 14.00
C ARG A 124 7.36 -6.02 13.41
N SER A 125 8.26 -5.94 12.41
CA SER A 125 8.48 -4.71 11.66
C SER A 125 7.28 -4.42 10.74
N MET A 126 7.06 -3.14 10.39
CA MET A 126 6.07 -2.75 9.39
C MET A 126 6.35 -3.31 7.99
N VAL A 127 7.55 -3.84 7.75
CA VAL A 127 8.01 -4.26 6.42
C VAL A 127 8.58 -5.68 6.34
N ASP A 128 8.85 -6.37 7.47
CA ASP A 128 9.37 -7.74 7.44
C ASP A 128 8.30 -8.77 7.02
N GLY A 129 8.63 -10.05 7.13
CA GLY A 129 7.78 -11.16 6.73
C GLY A 129 8.03 -11.63 5.28
N PRO A 130 7.27 -12.63 4.80
CA PRO A 130 7.43 -13.21 3.47
C PRO A 130 7.24 -12.21 2.34
N THR A 131 8.03 -12.40 1.29
CA THR A 131 7.97 -11.60 0.05
C THR A 131 7.76 -12.44 -1.20
N GLU A 132 7.95 -13.76 -1.10
CA GLU A 132 7.81 -14.69 -2.21
C GLU A 132 6.35 -14.91 -2.56
N ILE A 133 6.03 -14.81 -3.85
CA ILE A 133 4.69 -15.08 -4.37
C ILE A 133 4.57 -16.58 -4.63
N GLU A 134 3.66 -17.20 -3.91
CA GLU A 134 3.33 -18.62 -4.00
C GLU A 134 1.89 -18.79 -4.50
N ASP A 135 1.48 -20.04 -4.76
CA ASP A 135 0.07 -20.39 -5.03
C ASP A 135 -0.59 -19.56 -6.17
N LEU A 136 0.13 -19.35 -7.28
CA LEU A 136 -0.36 -18.55 -8.42
C LEU A 136 -1.71 -19.04 -8.97
N ASP A 137 -1.98 -20.34 -8.88
CA ASP A 137 -3.24 -20.96 -9.27
C ASP A 137 -4.42 -20.63 -8.33
N LYS A 138 -4.14 -20.08 -7.16
CA LYS A 138 -5.15 -19.66 -6.17
C LYS A 138 -5.47 -18.15 -6.22
N THR A 139 -4.86 -17.39 -7.10
CA THR A 139 -5.03 -15.92 -7.19
C THR A 139 -6.49 -15.51 -7.14
N ASP A 140 -7.32 -16.05 -8.02
CA ASP A 140 -8.75 -15.68 -8.10
C ASP A 140 -9.53 -16.10 -6.85
N ALA A 141 -9.25 -17.29 -6.32
CA ALA A 141 -9.88 -17.76 -5.08
C ALA A 141 -9.52 -16.88 -3.88
N ASN A 142 -8.26 -16.45 -3.78
CA ASN A 142 -7.78 -15.56 -2.74
C ASN A 142 -8.41 -14.15 -2.86
N LYS A 143 -8.55 -13.63 -4.07
CA LYS A 143 -9.27 -12.36 -4.33
C LYS A 143 -10.74 -12.44 -3.92
N VAL A 144 -11.42 -13.55 -4.22
CA VAL A 144 -12.81 -13.77 -3.80
C VAL A 144 -12.93 -13.83 -2.28
N LEU A 145 -11.99 -14.49 -1.59
CA LEU A 145 -11.97 -14.55 -0.13
C LEU A 145 -11.82 -13.15 0.48
N ILE A 146 -10.88 -12.35 -0.03
CA ILE A 146 -10.68 -10.97 0.47
C ILE A 146 -11.89 -10.09 0.13
N GLN A 147 -12.53 -10.24 -1.04
CA GLN A 147 -13.77 -9.53 -1.32
C GLN A 147 -14.85 -9.87 -0.30
N GLY A 148 -15.03 -11.15 0.05
CA GLY A 148 -15.97 -11.57 1.10
C GLY A 148 -15.60 -10.97 2.47
N PHE A 149 -14.31 -10.93 2.82
CA PHE A 149 -13.84 -10.27 4.04
C PHE A 149 -14.17 -8.76 4.06
N VAL A 150 -13.97 -8.09 2.94
CA VAL A 150 -14.37 -6.68 2.77
C VAL A 150 -15.86 -6.50 2.99
N ASP A 151 -16.68 -7.31 2.31
CA ASP A 151 -18.15 -7.17 2.32
C ASP A 151 -18.74 -7.51 3.69
N ASP A 152 -18.31 -8.60 4.31
CA ASP A 152 -18.85 -9.06 5.59
C ASP A 152 -18.26 -8.32 6.80
N ILE A 153 -16.94 -8.13 6.83
CA ILE A 153 -16.23 -7.63 8.01
C ILE A 153 -15.98 -6.13 7.94
N LEU A 154 -15.21 -5.66 6.92
CA LEU A 154 -14.74 -4.28 6.91
C LEU A 154 -15.88 -3.29 6.69
N ILE A 155 -16.78 -3.57 5.75
CA ILE A 155 -17.95 -2.73 5.43
C ILE A 155 -19.18 -3.22 6.18
N GLY A 156 -19.40 -4.53 6.21
CA GLY A 156 -20.61 -5.13 6.80
C GLY A 156 -20.63 -5.17 8.32
N GLY A 157 -19.48 -5.05 9.00
CA GLY A 157 -19.36 -5.05 10.46
C GLY A 157 -19.78 -6.37 11.15
N GLN A 158 -19.87 -7.49 10.40
CA GLN A 158 -20.28 -8.81 10.89
C GLN A 158 -19.10 -9.53 11.56
N ASN A 159 -18.61 -8.98 12.67
CA ASN A 159 -17.40 -9.45 13.35
C ASN A 159 -17.49 -10.90 13.87
N ASP A 160 -18.70 -11.44 14.03
CA ASP A 160 -18.95 -12.84 14.37
C ASP A 160 -18.48 -13.82 13.27
N LYS A 161 -18.35 -13.35 12.03
CA LYS A 161 -17.82 -14.13 10.91
C LYS A 161 -16.29 -14.04 10.73
N ILE A 162 -15.58 -13.32 11.56
CA ILE A 162 -14.15 -13.02 11.36
C ILE A 162 -13.30 -14.29 11.17
N THR A 163 -13.64 -15.38 11.86
CA THR A 163 -12.96 -16.66 11.75
C THR A 163 -13.26 -17.43 10.47
N ASP A 164 -14.22 -16.98 9.66
CA ASP A 164 -14.45 -17.52 8.32
C ASP A 164 -13.35 -17.05 7.37
N TYR A 165 -12.71 -15.93 7.67
CA TYR A 165 -11.70 -15.28 6.85
C TYR A 165 -10.29 -15.37 7.44
N ILE A 166 -10.13 -15.04 8.72
CA ILE A 166 -8.82 -14.99 9.38
C ILE A 166 -8.53 -16.33 10.08
N SER A 167 -7.28 -16.79 9.95
CA SER A 167 -6.82 -18.00 10.62
C SER A 167 -6.82 -17.81 12.15
N THR A 168 -7.30 -18.84 12.85
CA THR A 168 -7.29 -18.89 14.32
C THR A 168 -5.97 -19.38 14.91
N THR A 169 -5.05 -19.87 14.06
CA THR A 169 -3.77 -20.45 14.50
C THR A 169 -2.57 -19.57 14.15
N GLN A 170 -2.72 -18.68 13.15
CA GLN A 170 -1.70 -17.75 12.72
C GLN A 170 -2.39 -16.49 12.16
N TYR A 171 -2.07 -15.34 12.71
CA TYR A 171 -2.40 -14.03 12.13
C TYR A 171 -1.32 -13.06 12.53
N ASP A 172 -0.27 -13.00 11.73
CA ASP A 172 0.89 -12.15 11.95
C ASP A 172 0.53 -10.70 11.58
N GLN A 173 0.80 -9.74 12.49
CA GLN A 173 0.35 -8.37 12.35
C GLN A 173 1.52 -7.40 12.27
N HIS A 174 1.53 -6.56 11.21
CA HIS A 174 2.58 -5.57 10.97
C HIS A 174 2.10 -4.12 11.14
N ASN A 175 0.80 -3.90 11.39
CA ASN A 175 0.32 -2.60 11.84
C ASN A 175 0.96 -2.26 13.20
N PRO A 176 1.56 -1.06 13.36
CA PRO A 176 2.31 -0.73 14.57
C PRO A 176 1.46 -0.70 15.85
N ASP A 177 0.15 -0.51 15.70
CA ASP A 177 -0.78 -0.34 16.82
C ASP A 177 -1.61 -1.60 17.12
N VAL A 178 -1.36 -2.73 16.41
CA VAL A 178 -2.11 -4.00 16.54
C VAL A 178 -1.18 -5.14 16.93
N GLY A 179 -1.57 -5.94 17.93
CA GLY A 179 -0.84 -7.15 18.33
C GLY A 179 -1.15 -8.35 17.43
N ASP A 180 -0.32 -9.41 17.52
CA ASP A 180 -0.50 -10.65 16.77
C ASP A 180 -1.77 -11.40 17.16
N GLY A 181 -2.30 -12.16 16.21
CA GLY A 181 -3.43 -13.04 16.38
C GLY A 181 -4.77 -12.32 16.49
N LEU A 182 -5.84 -13.10 16.52
CA LEU A 182 -7.19 -12.55 16.73
C LEU A 182 -7.34 -11.89 18.11
N ASP A 183 -6.59 -12.34 19.12
CA ASP A 183 -6.58 -11.74 20.45
C ASP A 183 -5.99 -10.31 20.39
N GLY A 184 -4.86 -10.12 19.70
CA GLY A 184 -4.25 -8.81 19.51
C GLY A 184 -5.16 -7.86 18.72
N PHE A 185 -5.80 -8.35 17.70
CA PHE A 185 -6.80 -7.59 16.94
C PHE A 185 -8.04 -7.24 17.80
N GLY A 186 -8.53 -8.18 18.60
CA GLY A 186 -9.64 -7.95 19.54
C GLY A 186 -9.31 -6.89 20.60
N VAL A 187 -8.08 -6.90 21.13
CA VAL A 187 -7.59 -5.86 22.06
C VAL A 187 -7.61 -4.48 21.38
N PHE A 188 -7.12 -4.38 20.15
CA PHE A 188 -7.14 -3.12 19.39
C PHE A 188 -8.55 -2.57 19.20
N LEU A 189 -9.51 -3.41 18.78
CA LEU A 189 -10.91 -3.00 18.63
C LEU A 189 -11.53 -2.57 19.97
N GLY A 190 -11.20 -3.27 21.06
CA GLY A 190 -11.63 -2.92 22.41
C GLY A 190 -11.07 -1.57 22.88
N GLU A 191 -9.81 -1.29 22.63
CA GLU A 191 -9.17 0.00 22.94
C GLU A 191 -9.78 1.16 22.15
N MET A 192 -10.06 0.94 20.85
CA MET A 192 -10.77 1.92 20.03
C MET A 192 -12.17 2.23 20.59
N ALA A 193 -12.96 1.20 20.89
CA ALA A 193 -14.29 1.37 21.44
C ALA A 193 -14.26 2.09 22.81
N ALA A 194 -13.33 1.71 23.70
CA ALA A 194 -13.18 2.31 25.03
C ALA A 194 -12.76 3.79 24.97
N SER A 195 -11.98 4.18 23.95
CA SER A 195 -11.56 5.56 23.71
C SER A 195 -12.56 6.39 22.91
N GLY A 196 -13.66 5.80 22.47
CA GLY A 196 -14.68 6.44 21.61
C GLY A 196 -14.18 6.73 20.18
N ARG A 197 -13.09 6.10 19.77
CA ARG A 197 -12.57 6.21 18.40
C ARG A 197 -13.47 5.45 17.42
N THR A 198 -13.55 5.96 16.21
CA THR A 198 -14.35 5.36 15.13
C THR A 198 -13.47 5.08 13.92
N MET A 199 -13.74 3.95 13.26
CA MET A 199 -13.15 3.59 11.97
C MET A 199 -14.24 2.99 11.09
N GLU A 200 -14.38 3.55 9.89
CA GLU A 200 -15.39 3.13 8.91
C GLU A 200 -14.73 2.97 7.54
N TYR A 201 -14.74 1.76 7.00
CA TYR A 201 -14.40 1.53 5.60
C TYR A 201 -15.56 2.00 4.72
N VAL A 202 -15.39 3.16 4.07
CA VAL A 202 -16.41 3.78 3.23
C VAL A 202 -16.53 3.05 1.90
N LYS A 203 -15.37 2.76 1.29
CA LYS A 203 -15.31 2.09 -0.01
C LYS A 203 -13.93 1.49 -0.27
N VAL A 204 -13.92 0.29 -0.83
CA VAL A 204 -12.73 -0.30 -1.46
C VAL A 204 -12.73 0.09 -2.93
N HIS A 205 -11.76 0.89 -3.35
CA HIS A 205 -11.63 1.39 -4.72
C HIS A 205 -10.94 0.39 -5.65
N ARG A 206 -9.99 -0.40 -5.10
CA ARG A 206 -9.26 -1.42 -5.85
C ARG A 206 -9.00 -2.65 -4.98
N LEU A 207 -9.06 -3.79 -5.61
CA LEU A 207 -8.64 -5.07 -5.08
C LEU A 207 -7.84 -5.77 -6.18
N ILE A 208 -6.57 -6.03 -5.94
CA ILE A 208 -5.68 -6.75 -6.86
C ILE A 208 -4.94 -7.85 -6.09
N GLY A 209 -4.47 -8.87 -6.79
CA GLY A 209 -3.76 -9.96 -6.14
C GLY A 209 -2.90 -10.77 -7.11
N GLN A 210 -1.90 -11.43 -6.55
CA GLN A 210 -1.08 -12.42 -7.25
C GLN A 210 -0.68 -13.52 -6.28
N GLY A 211 -1.08 -14.76 -6.60
CA GLY A 211 -0.81 -15.91 -5.75
C GLY A 211 -1.45 -15.77 -4.37
N ASN A 212 -0.61 -15.87 -3.35
CA ASN A 212 -0.96 -15.80 -1.94
C ASN A 212 -1.04 -14.36 -1.38
N PHE A 213 -0.81 -13.32 -2.19
CA PHE A 213 -0.95 -11.92 -1.79
C PHE A 213 -2.14 -11.26 -2.45
N VAL A 214 -2.93 -10.54 -1.66
CA VAL A 214 -4.01 -9.66 -2.12
C VAL A 214 -3.86 -8.32 -1.42
N VAL A 215 -4.03 -7.22 -2.16
CA VAL A 215 -4.04 -5.86 -1.62
C VAL A 215 -5.36 -5.19 -1.94
N ILE A 216 -5.86 -4.41 -0.98
CA ILE A 216 -6.97 -3.49 -1.20
C ILE A 216 -6.50 -2.05 -1.01
N PHE A 217 -7.10 -1.14 -1.77
CA PHE A 217 -6.95 0.30 -1.62
C PHE A 217 -8.30 0.91 -1.29
N SER A 218 -8.39 1.54 -0.12
CA SER A 218 -9.65 1.89 0.51
C SER A 218 -9.74 3.35 0.93
N GLU A 219 -10.94 3.90 0.83
CA GLU A 219 -11.36 5.13 1.50
C GLU A 219 -11.89 4.78 2.89
N VAL A 220 -11.28 5.35 3.92
CA VAL A 220 -11.63 5.09 5.32
C VAL A 220 -11.87 6.40 6.04
N LYS A 221 -12.89 6.45 6.91
CA LYS A 221 -13.07 7.52 7.89
C LYS A 221 -12.61 7.05 9.25
N MET A 222 -11.68 7.80 9.84
CA MET A 222 -11.19 7.53 11.19
C MET A 222 -11.25 8.82 12.01
N ASP A 223 -12.01 8.78 13.11
CA ASP A 223 -12.18 9.90 14.03
C ASP A 223 -12.63 11.21 13.31
N GLY A 224 -13.44 11.08 12.25
CA GLY A 224 -13.95 12.18 11.44
C GLY A 224 -13.00 12.69 10.34
N HIS A 225 -11.82 12.08 10.18
CA HIS A 225 -10.87 12.39 9.11
C HIS A 225 -11.01 11.39 7.96
N ASP A 226 -10.78 11.88 6.73
CA ASP A 226 -10.71 11.03 5.53
C ASP A 226 -9.27 10.51 5.38
N LEU A 227 -9.14 9.18 5.21
CA LEU A 227 -7.85 8.50 5.05
C LEU A 227 -7.87 7.60 3.80
N ALA A 228 -6.69 7.44 3.22
CA ALA A 228 -6.40 6.40 2.25
C ALA A 228 -5.66 5.26 2.95
N PHE A 229 -6.20 4.03 2.82
CA PHE A 229 -5.59 2.82 3.37
C PHE A 229 -5.17 1.90 2.23
N PHE A 230 -3.97 1.37 2.34
CA PHE A 230 -3.58 0.15 1.68
C PHE A 230 -3.46 -0.95 2.72
N ASP A 231 -4.13 -2.07 2.47
CA ASP A 231 -4.02 -3.28 3.30
C ASP A 231 -3.51 -4.43 2.42
N ILE A 232 -2.40 -5.05 2.82
CA ILE A 232 -1.89 -6.26 2.19
C ILE A 232 -2.28 -7.44 3.06
N PHE A 233 -2.82 -8.47 2.44
CA PHE A 233 -3.13 -9.74 3.07
C PHE A 233 -2.31 -10.85 2.43
N ARG A 234 -1.67 -11.68 3.26
CA ARG A 234 -1.12 -12.95 2.81
C ARG A 234 -2.06 -14.08 3.24
N LEU A 235 -2.34 -14.95 2.28
CA LEU A 235 -3.27 -16.05 2.45
C LEU A 235 -2.54 -17.39 2.43
N LYS A 236 -3.01 -18.32 3.25
CA LYS A 236 -2.57 -19.69 3.29
C LYS A 236 -3.74 -20.60 3.66
N ASP A 237 -3.89 -21.72 2.96
CA ASP A 237 -4.94 -22.72 3.21
C ASP A 237 -6.36 -22.11 3.28
N GLY A 238 -6.64 -21.10 2.43
CA GLY A 238 -7.94 -20.45 2.36
C GLY A 238 -8.25 -19.54 3.55
N LYS A 239 -7.23 -19.02 4.24
CA LYS A 239 -7.37 -18.06 5.34
C LYS A 239 -6.34 -16.96 5.23
N ILE A 240 -6.68 -15.77 5.75
CA ILE A 240 -5.73 -14.68 5.99
C ILE A 240 -4.85 -15.09 7.16
N VAL A 241 -3.54 -15.10 6.95
CA VAL A 241 -2.54 -15.49 7.97
C VAL A 241 -1.59 -14.35 8.32
N GLU A 242 -1.63 -13.23 7.58
CA GLU A 242 -0.71 -12.11 7.82
C GLU A 242 -1.25 -10.83 7.18
N HIS A 243 -0.97 -9.68 7.80
CA HIS A 243 -1.50 -8.38 7.40
C HIS A 243 -0.47 -7.28 7.61
N TRP A 244 -0.35 -6.40 6.61
CA TRP A 244 0.39 -5.13 6.63
C TRP A 244 -0.53 -4.01 6.16
N ASP A 245 -0.35 -2.83 6.68
CA ASP A 245 -1.06 -1.65 6.19
C ASP A 245 -0.21 -0.38 6.18
N VAL A 246 -0.62 0.55 5.35
CA VAL A 246 -0.19 1.95 5.36
C VAL A 246 -1.43 2.83 5.32
N GLN A 247 -1.48 3.78 6.23
CA GLN A 247 -2.60 4.69 6.43
C GLN A 247 -2.11 6.12 6.26
N GLU A 248 -2.75 6.87 5.37
CA GLU A 248 -2.42 8.27 5.11
C GLU A 248 -3.67 9.14 5.25
N GLN A 249 -3.57 10.19 6.07
CA GLN A 249 -4.64 11.17 6.16
C GLN A 249 -4.66 12.05 4.92
N ILE A 250 -5.84 12.15 4.28
CA ILE A 250 -6.03 12.98 3.10
C ILE A 250 -6.23 14.43 3.54
N GLY A 251 -5.40 15.33 3.02
CA GLY A 251 -5.51 16.76 3.28
C GLY A 251 -6.77 17.37 2.65
N PRO A 252 -7.13 18.61 3.05
CA PRO A 252 -8.25 19.35 2.47
C PRO A 252 -8.12 19.51 0.94
N LYS A 253 -9.25 19.46 0.23
CA LYS A 253 -9.28 19.51 -1.25
C LYS A 253 -8.64 20.76 -1.87
N ASP A 254 -8.66 21.87 -1.15
CA ASP A 254 -8.05 23.15 -1.59
C ASP A 254 -6.51 23.13 -1.53
N THR A 255 -5.92 22.07 -0.95
CA THR A 255 -4.47 21.83 -0.92
C THR A 255 -3.99 20.83 -1.98
N TRP A 256 -4.89 20.25 -2.77
CA TRP A 256 -4.52 19.25 -3.75
C TRP A 256 -3.94 19.88 -5.02
N ASN A 257 -2.91 19.26 -5.56
CA ASN A 257 -2.24 19.65 -6.81
C ASN A 257 -2.73 18.83 -8.02
N ASN A 258 -3.70 17.93 -7.82
CA ASN A 258 -4.25 17.01 -8.83
C ASN A 258 -5.74 16.76 -8.60
N SER A 259 -6.31 15.79 -9.32
CA SER A 259 -7.74 15.44 -9.24
C SER A 259 -8.18 14.74 -7.96
N GLY A 260 -7.24 14.27 -7.15
CA GLY A 260 -7.51 13.66 -5.84
C GLY A 260 -7.05 12.21 -5.72
N LYS A 261 -7.22 11.70 -4.49
CA LYS A 261 -6.66 10.42 -4.03
C LYS A 261 -7.33 9.18 -4.64
N PHE A 262 -8.62 9.26 -5.04
CA PHE A 262 -9.41 8.12 -5.51
C PHE A 262 -9.96 8.29 -6.90
#